data_85536eabac591fe43e094b88b1166ff4
#
_entry.id   85536eabac591fe43e094b88b1166ff4
#
_cell.length_a   1.000
_cell.length_b   1.000
_cell.length_c   1.000
_cell.angle_alpha   90.00
_cell.angle_beta   90.00
_cell.angle_gamma   90.00
#
_symmetry.space_group_name_H-M   'P 1'
#
loop_
_entity.id
_entity.type
_entity.pdbx_description
1 polymer ?
#
loop_
_entity_poly.entity_id
_entity_poly.type
_entity_poly.pdbx_seq_one_letter_code
_entity_poly.pdbx_strand_id
1 'polypeptide(L)'
;MTISQAIRRAEADVDPLFVERWSRRALDERPLSRAQIDVLFEAARWAPSANNLQPWLFVYASEPASLERARSLLKGNNIAWASTAPLLVFVFARKKHPDTGAPIRTAQFDTGAAWQSLALQAHKLGLSTRAMGGIHHDKTYELLGVPEADYESMIGIAIGYPGERESLPPELHERELPNQRRSVREFAFEGRFPAR
;
A
#
# COMPACT_ATOMS: atom_id res chain seq x y z
N MET A 1 4.04 22.42 -12.85
CA MET A 1 4.28 21.01 -13.27
C MET A 1 4.89 20.28 -12.09
N THR A 2 4.27 19.19 -11.63
CA THR A 2 4.82 18.39 -10.53
C THR A 2 6.02 17.57 -10.98
N ILE A 3 6.87 17.10 -10.06
CA ILE A 3 7.99 16.21 -10.40
C ILE A 3 7.50 14.93 -11.10
N SER A 4 6.33 14.43 -10.75
CA SER A 4 5.72 13.28 -11.42
C SER A 4 5.36 13.58 -12.87
N GLN A 5 4.76 14.73 -13.16
CA GLN A 5 4.42 15.16 -14.51
C GLN A 5 5.66 15.40 -15.40
N ALA A 6 6.79 15.81 -14.79
CA ALA A 6 8.03 15.98 -15.51
C ALA A 6 8.67 14.64 -15.96
N ILE A 7 8.50 13.58 -15.16
CA ILE A 7 9.14 12.27 -15.38
C ILE A 7 8.19 11.27 -16.04
N ARG A 8 6.89 11.29 -15.70
CA ARG A 8 5.89 10.31 -16.13
C ARG A 8 5.08 10.84 -17.31
N ARG A 9 4.93 10.00 -18.32
CA ARG A 9 4.13 10.32 -19.52
C ARG A 9 3.01 9.27 -19.64
N ALA A 10 1.76 9.73 -19.58
CA ALA A 10 0.62 8.90 -19.94
C ALA A 10 0.57 8.69 -21.45
N GLU A 11 0.12 7.51 -21.89
CA GLU A 11 -0.09 7.18 -23.33
C GLU A 11 -1.53 7.45 -23.76
N ALA A 12 -2.42 7.80 -22.80
CA ALA A 12 -3.81 8.15 -23.04
C ALA A 12 -4.25 9.23 -22.04
N ASP A 13 -5.39 9.84 -22.29
CA ASP A 13 -5.99 10.86 -21.43
C ASP A 13 -6.61 10.18 -20.17
N VAL A 14 -5.80 10.02 -19.14
CA VAL A 14 -6.22 9.48 -17.83
C VAL A 14 -6.24 10.58 -16.78
N ASP A 15 -7.07 10.40 -15.74
CA ASP A 15 -7.08 11.33 -14.60
C ASP A 15 -5.65 11.52 -14.06
N PRO A 16 -5.19 12.76 -13.85
CA PRO A 16 -3.87 13.07 -13.32
C PRO A 16 -3.52 12.34 -12.01
N LEU A 17 -4.51 12.00 -11.21
CA LEU A 17 -4.38 11.21 -9.99
C LEU A 17 -3.54 9.94 -10.17
N PHE A 18 -3.69 9.23 -11.31
CA PHE A 18 -2.96 8.00 -11.60
C PHE A 18 -1.49 8.25 -11.93
N VAL A 19 -1.18 9.36 -12.57
CA VAL A 19 0.17 9.74 -12.97
C VAL A 19 0.93 10.39 -11.80
N GLU A 20 0.26 11.22 -11.01
CA GLU A 20 0.85 12.00 -9.94
C GLU A 20 1.14 11.19 -8.69
N ARG A 21 0.24 10.23 -8.35
CA ARG A 21 0.47 9.36 -7.21
C ARG A 21 1.71 8.46 -7.44
N TRP A 22 2.68 8.54 -6.56
CA TRP A 22 3.81 7.61 -6.53
C TRP A 22 4.21 7.24 -5.09
N SER A 23 5.06 6.24 -4.95
CA SER A 23 5.41 5.64 -3.65
C SER A 23 6.67 6.29 -3.09
N ARG A 24 6.52 7.36 -2.31
CA ARG A 24 7.60 8.04 -1.60
C ARG A 24 8.11 7.20 -0.43
N ARG A 25 9.39 7.36 -0.09
CA ARG A 25 9.99 6.91 1.16
C ARG A 25 10.13 8.06 2.16
N ALA A 26 10.46 9.25 1.68
CA ALA A 26 10.53 10.43 2.51
C ALA A 26 9.13 10.81 3.00
N LEU A 27 8.88 10.56 4.27
CA LEU A 27 7.62 10.87 4.96
C LEU A 27 7.92 11.77 6.15
N ASP A 28 7.06 12.78 6.34
CA ASP A 28 7.06 13.63 7.52
C ASP A 28 6.47 12.85 8.71
N GLU A 29 7.05 13.02 9.90
CA GLU A 29 6.63 12.34 11.14
C GLU A 29 5.34 12.90 11.75
N ARG A 30 4.80 13.99 11.20
CA ARG A 30 3.57 14.62 11.65
C ARG A 30 2.42 13.64 11.73
N PRO A 31 1.78 13.47 12.90
CA PRO A 31 0.67 12.54 13.06
C PRO A 31 -0.50 12.83 12.12
N LEU A 32 -1.18 11.80 11.68
CA LEU A 32 -2.45 11.92 10.99
C LEU A 32 -3.57 12.04 12.02
N SER A 33 -4.58 12.86 11.72
CA SER A 33 -5.79 12.91 12.52
C SER A 33 -6.61 11.61 12.38
N ARG A 34 -7.39 11.27 13.37
CA ARG A 34 -8.31 10.13 13.32
C ARG A 34 -9.23 10.21 12.11
N ALA A 35 -9.77 11.39 11.81
CA ALA A 35 -10.63 11.61 10.64
C ALA A 35 -9.93 11.28 9.32
N GLN A 36 -8.65 11.63 9.17
CA GLN A 36 -7.88 11.25 7.97
C GLN A 36 -7.72 9.73 7.86
N ILE A 37 -7.39 9.06 8.96
CA ILE A 37 -7.26 7.60 9.01
C ILE A 37 -8.58 6.92 8.63
N ASP A 38 -9.70 7.38 9.18
CA ASP A 38 -11.02 6.85 8.89
C ASP A 38 -11.40 7.01 7.41
N VAL A 39 -11.08 8.15 6.78
CA VAL A 39 -11.30 8.39 5.35
C VAL A 39 -10.48 7.44 4.47
N LEU A 40 -9.25 7.11 4.88
CA LEU A 40 -8.42 6.14 4.14
C LEU A 40 -9.05 4.74 4.11
N PHE A 41 -9.50 4.25 5.26
CA PHE A 41 -10.15 2.94 5.35
C PHE A 41 -11.56 2.94 4.73
N GLU A 42 -12.27 4.06 4.80
CA GLU A 42 -13.54 4.20 4.09
C GLU A 42 -13.34 4.04 2.58
N ALA A 43 -12.31 4.63 1.99
CA ALA A 43 -12.01 4.44 0.58
C ALA A 43 -11.67 2.96 0.26
N ALA A 44 -10.93 2.28 1.11
CA ALA A 44 -10.65 0.85 0.96
C ALA A 44 -11.95 0.01 1.02
N ARG A 45 -12.89 0.36 1.89
CA ARG A 45 -14.18 -0.33 2.06
C ARG A 45 -15.01 -0.36 0.79
N TRP A 46 -14.90 0.64 -0.08
CA TRP A 46 -15.65 0.74 -1.34
C TRP A 46 -14.98 0.03 -2.51
N ALA A 47 -13.89 -0.70 -2.29
CA ALA A 47 -13.29 -1.51 -3.34
C ALA A 47 -14.25 -2.64 -3.78
N PRO A 48 -14.25 -3.01 -5.06
CA PRO A 48 -14.99 -4.18 -5.52
C PRO A 48 -14.36 -5.47 -5.00
N SER A 49 -15.17 -6.51 -4.81
CA SER A 49 -14.69 -7.86 -4.51
C SER A 49 -15.62 -8.92 -5.10
N ALA A 50 -15.10 -10.10 -5.40
CA ALA A 50 -15.90 -11.21 -5.90
C ALA A 50 -16.99 -11.57 -4.89
N ASN A 51 -18.24 -11.64 -5.34
CA ASN A 51 -19.43 -11.90 -4.52
C ASN A 51 -19.55 -11.00 -3.27
N ASN A 52 -18.94 -9.83 -3.31
CA ASN A 52 -18.88 -8.90 -2.17
C ASN A 52 -18.28 -9.52 -0.89
N LEU A 53 -17.34 -10.44 -1.04
CA LEU A 53 -16.70 -11.16 0.08
C LEU A 53 -15.81 -10.28 0.96
N GLN A 54 -15.29 -9.16 0.42
CA GLN A 54 -14.49 -8.18 1.16
C GLN A 54 -13.38 -8.85 1.99
N PRO A 55 -12.47 -9.60 1.35
CA PRO A 55 -11.54 -10.49 2.05
C PRO A 55 -10.37 -9.76 2.72
N TRP A 56 -10.28 -8.46 2.59
CA TRP A 56 -9.22 -7.65 3.16
C TRP A 56 -9.38 -7.48 4.66
N LEU A 57 -8.25 -7.51 5.37
CA LEU A 57 -8.11 -7.11 6.75
C LEU A 57 -6.93 -6.15 6.86
N PHE A 58 -7.13 -5.02 7.53
CA PHE A 58 -6.11 -4.03 7.82
C PHE A 58 -5.90 -3.94 9.32
N VAL A 59 -4.66 -4.12 9.77
CA VAL A 59 -4.26 -3.81 11.15
C VAL A 59 -3.30 -2.64 11.08
N TYR A 60 -3.57 -1.57 11.82
CA TYR A 60 -2.77 -0.35 11.74
C TYR A 60 -2.26 0.13 13.09
N ALA A 61 -1.20 0.92 13.05
CA ALA A 61 -0.58 1.58 14.18
C ALA A 61 -0.39 3.06 13.88
N SER A 62 -0.91 3.94 14.74
CA SER A 62 -0.77 5.40 14.68
C SER A 62 -0.38 6.01 16.04
N GLU A 63 -0.59 5.29 17.13
CA GLU A 63 -0.23 5.73 18.46
C GLU A 63 1.19 5.26 18.83
N PRO A 64 1.95 5.99 19.66
CA PRO A 64 3.35 5.68 19.96
C PRO A 64 3.62 4.23 20.34
N ALA A 65 2.83 3.67 21.25
CA ALA A 65 3.02 2.28 21.70
C ALA A 65 2.69 1.24 20.63
N SER A 66 1.72 1.50 19.75
CA SER A 66 1.40 0.62 18.62
C SER A 66 2.42 0.74 17.50
N LEU A 67 2.93 1.96 17.23
CA LEU A 67 3.99 2.21 16.25
C LEU A 67 5.30 1.52 16.65
N GLU A 68 5.67 1.53 17.93
CA GLU A 68 6.86 0.83 18.40
C GLU A 68 6.80 -0.67 18.07
N ARG A 69 5.67 -1.31 18.40
CA ARG A 69 5.43 -2.73 18.03
C ARG A 69 5.45 -2.94 16.52
N ALA A 70 4.77 -2.07 15.77
CA ALA A 70 4.67 -2.16 14.32
C ALA A 70 6.05 -2.03 13.63
N ARG A 71 6.91 -1.14 14.13
CA ARG A 71 8.28 -0.95 13.63
C ARG A 71 9.14 -2.21 13.76
N SER A 72 8.93 -3.04 14.77
CA SER A 72 9.64 -4.31 14.93
C SER A 72 9.32 -5.34 13.82
N LEU A 73 8.24 -5.12 13.07
CA LEU A 73 7.87 -5.93 11.90
C LEU A 73 8.56 -5.50 10.61
N LEU A 74 9.20 -4.33 10.57
CA LEU A 74 9.96 -3.86 9.41
C LEU A 74 11.22 -4.69 9.22
N LYS A 75 11.62 -4.92 7.96
CA LYS A 75 12.77 -5.76 7.61
C LYS A 75 13.69 -5.06 6.60
N GLY A 76 14.99 -5.27 6.79
CA GLY A 76 16.02 -4.78 5.87
C GLY A 76 15.98 -3.26 5.68
N ASN A 77 16.11 -2.81 4.45
CA ASN A 77 16.16 -1.37 4.12
C ASN A 77 14.88 -0.59 4.45
N ASN A 78 13.75 -1.29 4.74
CA ASN A 78 12.53 -0.58 5.13
C ASN A 78 12.63 0.05 6.52
N ILE A 79 13.47 -0.48 7.40
CA ILE A 79 13.71 0.07 8.73
C ILE A 79 14.21 1.52 8.61
N ALA A 80 15.10 1.78 7.66
CA ALA A 80 15.77 3.07 7.52
C ALA A 80 14.87 4.24 7.11
N TRP A 81 13.68 3.97 6.53
CA TRP A 81 12.78 5.04 6.07
C TRP A 81 11.35 4.90 6.58
N ALA A 82 10.84 3.67 6.78
CA ALA A 82 9.46 3.47 7.21
C ALA A 82 9.29 3.61 8.73
N SER A 83 10.38 3.60 9.51
CA SER A 83 10.32 3.79 10.96
C SER A 83 9.85 5.19 11.38
N THR A 84 9.97 6.17 10.50
CA THR A 84 9.51 7.54 10.75
C THR A 84 8.03 7.74 10.38
N ALA A 85 7.41 6.79 9.65
CA ALA A 85 6.03 6.93 9.23
C ALA A 85 5.08 7.07 10.42
N PRO A 86 4.19 8.09 10.41
CA PRO A 86 3.20 8.31 11.47
C PRO A 86 2.04 7.30 11.44
N LEU A 87 1.90 6.56 10.35
CA LEU A 87 0.90 5.50 10.22
C LEU A 87 1.52 4.31 9.49
N LEU A 88 1.55 3.16 10.15
CA LEU A 88 1.91 1.87 9.59
C LEU A 88 0.67 0.98 9.50
N VAL A 89 0.46 0.35 8.34
CA VAL A 89 -0.68 -0.55 8.10
C VAL A 89 -0.15 -1.89 7.62
N PHE A 90 -0.66 -2.97 8.17
CA PHE A 90 -0.38 -4.35 7.74
C PHE A 90 -1.64 -4.92 7.11
N VAL A 91 -1.48 -5.47 5.93
CA VAL A 91 -2.58 -5.94 5.08
C VAL A 91 -2.59 -7.46 5.04
N PHE A 92 -3.77 -8.01 5.24
CA PHE A 92 -4.00 -9.45 5.20
C PHE A 92 -5.15 -9.76 4.24
N ALA A 93 -5.09 -10.93 3.62
CA ALA A 93 -6.15 -11.46 2.80
C ALA A 93 -6.76 -12.71 3.45
N ARG A 94 -8.08 -12.78 3.55
CA ARG A 94 -8.78 -13.96 4.08
C ARG A 94 -8.61 -15.15 3.12
N LYS A 95 -8.15 -16.28 3.64
CA LYS A 95 -7.86 -17.47 2.84
C LYS A 95 -9.12 -18.26 2.44
N LYS A 96 -10.13 -18.30 3.32
CA LYS A 96 -11.30 -19.18 3.20
C LYS A 96 -12.60 -18.42 3.37
N HIS A 97 -13.61 -18.84 2.64
CA HIS A 97 -14.99 -18.37 2.77
C HIS A 97 -15.51 -18.65 4.19
N PRO A 98 -16.09 -17.67 4.87
CA PRO A 98 -16.49 -17.82 6.29
C PRO A 98 -17.52 -18.93 6.49
N ASP A 99 -18.47 -19.10 5.56
CA ASP A 99 -19.60 -20.04 5.74
C ASP A 99 -19.28 -21.44 5.19
N THR A 100 -18.50 -21.56 4.11
CA THR A 100 -18.27 -22.82 3.42
C THR A 100 -16.91 -23.43 3.68
N GLY A 101 -15.95 -22.67 4.19
CA GLY A 101 -14.55 -23.08 4.33
C GLY A 101 -13.78 -23.23 3.01
N ALA A 102 -14.41 -22.98 1.88
CA ALA A 102 -13.77 -23.09 0.56
C ALA A 102 -12.70 -21.97 0.37
N PRO A 103 -11.60 -22.24 -0.34
CA PRO A 103 -10.59 -21.23 -0.64
C PRO A 103 -11.17 -20.06 -1.43
N ILE A 104 -10.82 -18.82 -1.05
CA ILE A 104 -11.20 -17.62 -1.80
C ILE A 104 -10.10 -17.32 -2.81
N ARG A 105 -10.29 -17.79 -4.04
CA ARG A 105 -9.29 -17.64 -5.11
C ARG A 105 -8.92 -16.19 -5.43
N THR A 106 -9.87 -15.27 -5.28
CA THR A 106 -9.70 -13.85 -5.61
C THR A 106 -9.21 -13.01 -4.42
N ALA A 107 -8.99 -13.60 -3.25
CA ALA A 107 -8.72 -12.86 -2.02
C ALA A 107 -7.58 -11.83 -2.14
N GLN A 108 -6.46 -12.23 -2.72
CA GLN A 108 -5.30 -11.35 -2.91
C GLN A 108 -5.58 -10.24 -3.93
N PHE A 109 -6.28 -10.56 -5.03
CA PHE A 109 -6.68 -9.61 -6.06
C PHE A 109 -7.61 -8.54 -5.50
N ASP A 110 -8.66 -8.95 -4.78
CA ASP A 110 -9.64 -8.07 -4.17
C ASP A 110 -9.00 -7.20 -3.06
N THR A 111 -8.09 -7.78 -2.27
CA THR A 111 -7.31 -7.05 -1.26
C THR A 111 -6.39 -6.00 -1.89
N GLY A 112 -5.80 -6.32 -3.06
CA GLY A 112 -5.03 -5.35 -3.85
C GLY A 112 -5.88 -4.18 -4.35
N ALA A 113 -7.14 -4.41 -4.73
CA ALA A 113 -8.08 -3.36 -5.11
C ALA A 113 -8.40 -2.42 -3.92
N ALA A 114 -8.62 -2.97 -2.73
CA ALA A 114 -8.83 -2.19 -1.51
C ALA A 114 -7.59 -1.34 -1.15
N TRP A 115 -6.39 -1.90 -1.24
CA TRP A 115 -5.14 -1.16 -1.10
C TRP A 115 -5.04 -0.01 -2.10
N GLN A 116 -5.33 -0.25 -3.39
CA GLN A 116 -5.25 0.80 -4.42
C GLN A 116 -6.23 1.93 -4.15
N SER A 117 -7.46 1.64 -3.72
CA SER A 117 -8.46 2.65 -3.35
C SER A 117 -7.97 3.55 -2.21
N LEU A 118 -7.41 2.93 -1.16
CA LEU A 118 -6.78 3.66 -0.05
C LEU A 118 -5.64 4.57 -0.54
N ALA A 119 -4.76 4.06 -1.42
CA ALA A 119 -3.61 4.80 -1.91
C ALA A 119 -4.00 6.03 -2.76
N LEU A 120 -5.05 5.91 -3.57
CA LEU A 120 -5.58 7.02 -4.35
C LEU A 120 -6.22 8.08 -3.43
N GLN A 121 -6.99 7.64 -2.44
CA GLN A 121 -7.59 8.56 -1.46
C GLN A 121 -6.52 9.28 -0.62
N ALA A 122 -5.46 8.58 -0.21
CA ALA A 122 -4.33 9.20 0.48
C ALA A 122 -3.71 10.32 -0.36
N HIS A 123 -3.47 10.07 -1.65
CA HIS A 123 -2.95 11.09 -2.55
C HIS A 123 -3.87 12.32 -2.65
N LYS A 124 -5.19 12.14 -2.74
CA LYS A 124 -6.17 13.24 -2.72
C LYS A 124 -6.15 14.05 -1.43
N LEU A 125 -5.73 13.45 -0.31
CA LEU A 125 -5.54 14.14 0.98
C LEU A 125 -4.14 14.79 1.12
N GLY A 126 -3.32 14.77 0.07
CA GLY A 126 -1.94 15.26 0.11
C GLY A 126 -0.99 14.34 0.88
N LEU A 127 -1.39 13.09 1.14
CA LEU A 127 -0.58 12.08 1.79
C LEU A 127 0.16 11.23 0.76
N SER A 128 1.26 10.64 1.20
CA SER A 128 2.01 9.63 0.46
C SER A 128 1.83 8.27 1.08
N THR A 129 1.82 7.24 0.24
CA THR A 129 1.74 5.84 0.66
C THR A 129 2.82 5.03 -0.04
N ARG A 130 3.44 4.11 0.70
CA ARG A 130 4.36 3.14 0.12
C ARG A 130 4.14 1.76 0.68
N ALA A 131 3.74 0.84 -0.21
CA ALA A 131 3.66 -0.58 0.10
C ALA A 131 5.06 -1.23 0.09
N MET A 132 5.28 -2.19 0.98
CA MET A 132 6.54 -2.89 1.16
C MET A 132 6.30 -4.36 1.50
N GLY A 133 6.92 -5.27 0.72
CA GLY A 133 6.94 -6.71 1.02
C GLY A 133 8.01 -7.11 2.05
N GLY A 134 8.99 -6.24 2.31
CA GLY A 134 10.06 -6.51 3.28
C GLY A 134 9.61 -6.27 4.72
N ILE A 135 8.80 -7.18 5.24
CA ILE A 135 8.35 -7.26 6.63
C ILE A 135 8.57 -8.68 7.16
N HIS A 136 8.49 -8.85 8.48
CA HIS A 136 8.52 -10.17 9.13
C HIS A 136 7.12 -10.78 9.11
N HIS A 137 6.72 -11.38 7.98
CA HIS A 137 5.39 -11.95 7.76
C HIS A 137 4.99 -12.96 8.84
N ASP A 138 5.90 -13.82 9.25
CA ASP A 138 5.74 -14.80 10.31
C ASP A 138 5.36 -14.18 11.66
N LYS A 139 6.00 -13.04 12.01
CA LYS A 139 5.75 -12.34 13.26
C LYS A 139 4.48 -11.49 13.26
N THR A 140 3.92 -11.16 12.07
CA THR A 140 2.71 -10.33 12.00
C THR A 140 1.53 -10.99 12.69
N TYR A 141 1.42 -12.31 12.63
CA TYR A 141 0.30 -13.04 13.20
C TYR A 141 0.26 -12.92 14.72
N GLU A 142 1.36 -13.20 15.38
CA GLU A 142 1.49 -13.11 16.84
C GLU A 142 1.37 -11.65 17.33
N LEU A 143 2.20 -10.75 16.76
CA LEU A 143 2.29 -9.37 17.24
C LEU A 143 1.03 -8.54 16.98
N LEU A 144 0.27 -8.85 15.94
CA LEU A 144 -0.96 -8.14 15.57
C LEU A 144 -2.23 -8.92 15.93
N GLY A 145 -2.11 -10.14 16.49
CA GLY A 145 -3.24 -10.97 16.90
C GLY A 145 -4.09 -11.48 15.74
N VAL A 146 -3.52 -11.67 14.55
CA VAL A 146 -4.24 -12.14 13.37
C VAL A 146 -4.16 -13.66 13.25
N PRO A 147 -5.30 -14.37 13.12
CA PRO A 147 -5.29 -15.83 13.00
C PRO A 147 -4.61 -16.28 11.69
N GLU A 148 -3.44 -16.91 11.79
CA GLU A 148 -2.70 -17.41 10.62
C GLU A 148 -3.47 -18.45 9.82
N ALA A 149 -4.31 -19.25 10.47
CA ALA A 149 -5.15 -20.26 9.81
C ALA A 149 -6.14 -19.63 8.80
N ASP A 150 -6.62 -18.40 9.08
CA ASP A 150 -7.67 -17.73 8.32
C ASP A 150 -7.15 -16.67 7.35
N TYR A 151 -5.99 -16.08 7.64
CA TYR A 151 -5.46 -14.95 6.89
C TYR A 151 -4.04 -15.19 6.39
N GLU A 152 -3.73 -14.58 5.25
CA GLU A 152 -2.40 -14.50 4.67
C GLU A 152 -1.85 -13.10 4.84
N SER A 153 -0.65 -12.96 5.39
CA SER A 153 0.06 -11.69 5.52
C SER A 153 0.59 -11.24 4.16
N MET A 154 0.11 -10.10 3.66
CA MET A 154 0.39 -9.62 2.31
C MET A 154 1.56 -8.63 2.26
N ILE A 155 1.40 -7.47 2.87
CA ILE A 155 2.34 -6.34 2.80
C ILE A 155 2.24 -5.47 4.05
N GLY A 156 3.29 -4.68 4.30
CA GLY A 156 3.20 -3.46 5.12
C GLY A 156 3.00 -2.23 4.25
N ILE A 157 2.41 -1.17 4.78
CA ILE A 157 2.24 0.12 4.13
C ILE A 157 2.65 1.21 5.10
N ALA A 158 3.57 2.09 4.68
CA ALA A 158 3.89 3.32 5.37
C ALA A 158 3.08 4.48 4.76
N ILE A 159 2.46 5.30 5.60
CA ILE A 159 1.60 6.42 5.20
C ILE A 159 1.98 7.65 6.03
N GLY A 160 2.10 8.79 5.36
CA GLY A 160 2.41 10.07 6.00
C GLY A 160 2.34 11.22 4.99
N TYR A 161 2.56 12.43 5.44
CA TYR A 161 2.77 13.54 4.53
C TYR A 161 4.08 13.38 3.78
N PRO A 162 4.22 13.92 2.55
CA PRO A 162 5.50 13.98 1.87
C PRO A 162 6.55 14.69 2.72
N GLY A 163 7.68 14.03 2.94
CA GLY A 163 8.87 14.61 3.58
C GLY A 163 9.92 15.03 2.55
N GLU A 164 10.98 15.65 3.03
CA GLU A 164 12.12 16.07 2.22
C GLU A 164 13.01 14.85 1.91
N ARG A 165 13.51 14.77 0.66
CA ARG A 165 14.39 13.68 0.23
C ARG A 165 15.65 13.58 1.10
N GLU A 166 16.13 14.70 1.58
CA GLU A 166 17.33 14.86 2.41
C GLU A 166 17.17 14.23 3.81
N SER A 167 15.93 13.96 4.25
CA SER A 167 15.68 13.19 5.48
C SER A 167 15.98 11.71 5.37
N LEU A 168 16.10 11.20 4.16
CA LEU A 168 16.45 9.81 3.89
C LEU A 168 17.97 9.57 4.01
N PRO A 169 18.39 8.33 4.29
CA PRO A 169 19.78 7.93 4.11
C PRO A 169 20.27 8.22 2.68
N PRO A 170 21.52 8.70 2.48
CA PRO A 170 22.04 9.12 1.18
C PRO A 170 21.90 8.07 0.06
N GLU A 171 22.03 6.79 0.40
CA GLU A 171 21.89 5.67 -0.54
C GLU A 171 20.47 5.49 -1.10
N LEU A 172 19.47 6.17 -0.51
CA LEU A 172 18.10 6.16 -0.98
C LEU A 172 17.73 7.38 -1.84
N HIS A 173 18.57 8.41 -1.88
CA HIS A 173 18.25 9.67 -2.57
C HIS A 173 18.00 9.47 -4.07
N GLU A 174 18.83 8.69 -4.77
CA GLU A 174 18.65 8.41 -6.21
C GLU A 174 17.37 7.61 -6.52
N ARG A 175 16.88 6.88 -5.53
CA ARG A 175 15.68 6.06 -5.64
C ARG A 175 14.39 6.79 -5.21
N GLU A 176 14.50 8.02 -4.73
CA GLU A 176 13.39 8.85 -4.29
C GLU A 176 12.87 9.73 -5.44
N LEU A 177 12.58 9.08 -6.55
CA LEU A 177 12.02 9.67 -7.75
C LEU A 177 10.86 8.82 -8.28
N PRO A 178 9.83 9.44 -8.90
CA PRO A 178 8.82 8.71 -9.64
C PRO A 178 9.45 8.04 -10.85
N ASN A 179 9.00 6.86 -11.20
CA ASN A 179 9.48 6.09 -12.35
C ASN A 179 8.37 5.89 -13.39
N GLN A 180 8.76 5.65 -14.62
CA GLN A 180 7.89 5.32 -15.75
C GLN A 180 7.22 3.95 -15.58
N ARG A 181 6.31 3.65 -16.50
CA ARG A 181 5.67 2.36 -16.67
C ARG A 181 5.98 1.80 -18.04
N ARG A 182 5.81 0.51 -18.21
CA ARG A 182 5.80 -0.15 -19.52
C ARG A 182 4.67 0.40 -20.36
N SER A 183 4.81 0.36 -21.69
CA SER A 183 3.72 0.68 -22.60
C SER A 183 2.52 -0.23 -22.39
N VAL A 184 1.30 0.30 -22.56
CA VAL A 184 0.05 -0.47 -22.47
C VAL A 184 0.09 -1.66 -23.43
N ARG A 185 0.72 -1.52 -24.59
CA ARG A 185 0.87 -2.57 -25.62
C ARG A 185 1.70 -3.78 -25.16
N GLU A 186 2.43 -3.67 -24.06
CA GLU A 186 3.25 -4.76 -23.52
C GLU A 186 2.46 -5.69 -22.55
N PHE A 187 1.25 -5.30 -22.13
CA PHE A 187 0.48 -6.06 -21.15
C PHE A 187 -1.04 -6.12 -21.39
N ALA A 188 -1.55 -5.40 -22.40
CA ALA A 188 -2.96 -5.43 -22.78
C ALA A 188 -3.08 -5.83 -24.26
N PHE A 189 -3.75 -6.95 -24.52
CA PHE A 189 -3.89 -7.54 -25.86
C PHE A 189 -5.35 -7.84 -26.15
N GLU A 190 -5.77 -7.52 -27.39
CA GLU A 190 -7.10 -7.91 -27.84
C GLU A 190 -7.12 -9.40 -28.23
N GLY A 191 -8.14 -10.09 -27.77
CA GLY A 191 -8.44 -11.47 -28.11
C GLY A 191 -7.53 -12.50 -27.45
N ARG A 192 -6.24 -12.50 -27.72
CA ARG A 192 -5.30 -13.49 -27.17
C ARG A 192 -3.90 -12.91 -26.93
N PHE A 193 -3.19 -13.54 -26.01
CA PHE A 193 -1.79 -13.25 -25.79
C PHE A 193 -0.98 -13.64 -27.04
N PRO A 194 -0.08 -12.76 -27.58
CA PRO A 194 0.71 -13.08 -28.76
C PRO A 194 1.64 -14.28 -28.50
N ALA A 195 1.77 -15.16 -29.49
CA ALA A 195 2.78 -16.20 -29.46
C ALA A 195 4.18 -15.56 -29.42
N ARG A 196 5.06 -16.12 -28.61
CA ARG A 196 6.47 -15.69 -28.55
C ARG A 196 7.23 -16.21 -29.77
#